data_9b43937263a924bab6aac61de9a483e9
#
_entry.id   9b43937263a924bab6aac61de9a483e9
#
_cell.length_a   1.000
_cell.length_b   1.000
_cell.length_c   1.000
_cell.angle_alpha   90.00
_cell.angle_beta   90.00
_cell.angle_gamma   90.00
#
_symmetry.space_group_name_H-M   'P 1'
#
loop_
_entity.id
_entity.type
_entity.pdbx_description
1 polymer ?
#
loop_
_entity_poly.entity_id
_entity_poly.type
_entity_poly.pdbx_seq_one_letter_code
_entity_poly.pdbx_strand_id
1 'polypeptide(L)'
;LIFDGNSVALNRHGDLLAQGKAFAEDVLVVDVGATKPLTPSLSPSDGAGEASLFAALSLGIRDYVRKCGFQSVVIGLSGGIDSAITTVLAVEALGADKVMGVAMPARYSSEGSLRDAAALARNLGIRYEVLPIENTFKAVETQLAGLFAGTRPNEAEENIQSRLRGVSLMALSNKFGALVLTTGNKSEMAVGYCTLYGDMCGALAVVADVFKTDIYRLARWVNRECEIIPAASISKPPSAELRPNQKDQDTLPPYETLDAILDAYVVRHRSKAEIIATGFEATVVNDVINKVTFSEYKRRQAAPGLKVSPRAFGMGRRIPVAQRFRPAK
;
A
#
# COMPACT_ATOMS: atom_id res chain seq x y z
N LEU A 1 5.62 14.71 -1.22
CA LEU A 1 4.33 15.40 -1.03
C LEU A 1 3.59 15.43 -2.35
N ILE A 2 2.30 15.16 -2.31
CA ILE A 2 1.39 15.33 -3.43
C ILE A 2 0.65 16.64 -3.18
N PHE A 3 0.67 17.53 -4.18
CA PHE A 3 -0.10 18.77 -4.15
C PHE A 3 -1.43 18.51 -4.86
N ASP A 4 -2.52 18.79 -4.18
CA ASP A 4 -3.87 18.50 -4.64
C ASP A 4 -4.43 19.52 -5.63
N GLY A 5 -3.72 20.61 -5.88
CA GLY A 5 -4.24 21.74 -6.63
C GLY A 5 -5.27 22.51 -5.81
N ASN A 6 -6.56 22.44 -6.17
CA ASN A 6 -7.68 23.03 -5.42
C ASN A 6 -7.45 24.49 -4.98
N SER A 7 -6.67 25.26 -5.76
CA SER A 7 -6.43 26.68 -5.46
C SER A 7 -7.77 27.42 -5.43
N VAL A 8 -7.94 28.27 -4.43
CA VAL A 8 -9.19 29.02 -4.25
C VAL A 8 -8.95 30.53 -4.37
N ALA A 9 -9.88 31.21 -4.98
CA ALA A 9 -9.99 32.67 -4.94
C ALA A 9 -11.21 33.07 -4.10
N LEU A 10 -11.00 33.99 -3.16
CA LEU A 10 -12.05 34.50 -2.28
C LEU A 10 -12.21 36.00 -2.50
N ASN A 11 -13.42 36.51 -2.35
CA ASN A 11 -13.66 37.95 -2.31
C ASN A 11 -13.28 38.56 -0.92
N ARG A 12 -13.40 39.86 -0.77
CA ARG A 12 -13.12 40.57 0.50
C ARG A 12 -14.00 40.15 1.69
N HIS A 13 -15.09 39.43 1.44
CA HIS A 13 -16.03 38.94 2.45
C HIS A 13 -15.76 37.47 2.82
N GLY A 14 -14.82 36.82 2.13
CA GLY A 14 -14.49 35.40 2.32
C GLY A 14 -15.34 34.42 1.47
N ASP A 15 -16.16 34.94 0.56
CA ASP A 15 -16.95 34.11 -0.32
C ASP A 15 -16.09 33.52 -1.45
N LEU A 16 -16.32 32.25 -1.81
CA LEU A 16 -15.58 31.57 -2.87
C LEU A 16 -15.95 32.12 -4.23
N LEU A 17 -14.98 32.69 -4.95
CA LEU A 17 -15.14 33.20 -6.31
C LEU A 17 -14.76 32.16 -7.38
N ALA A 18 -13.74 31.36 -7.14
CA ALA A 18 -13.30 30.30 -8.04
C ALA A 18 -12.50 29.24 -7.28
N GLN A 19 -12.52 28.02 -7.82
CA GLN A 19 -11.72 26.89 -7.33
C GLN A 19 -11.06 26.19 -8.52
N GLY A 20 -9.76 25.97 -8.42
CA GLY A 20 -8.99 25.21 -9.40
C GLY A 20 -9.27 23.73 -9.38
N LYS A 21 -8.88 23.05 -10.45
CA LYS A 21 -9.02 21.59 -10.58
C LYS A 21 -8.22 20.86 -9.53
N ALA A 22 -8.77 19.79 -9.03
CA ALA A 22 -8.05 18.85 -8.17
C ALA A 22 -7.10 17.98 -9.01
N PHE A 23 -5.86 17.78 -8.52
CA PHE A 23 -4.84 16.89 -9.08
C PHE A 23 -4.50 17.10 -10.56
N ALA A 24 -4.72 18.33 -11.06
CA ALA A 24 -4.43 18.72 -12.44
C ALA A 24 -3.87 20.14 -12.49
N GLU A 25 -3.12 20.45 -13.55
CA GLU A 25 -2.74 21.82 -13.88
C GLU A 25 -3.97 22.61 -14.26
N ASP A 26 -4.07 23.85 -13.72
CA ASP A 26 -5.16 24.74 -14.02
C ASP A 26 -4.71 26.21 -13.91
N VAL A 27 -5.30 27.08 -14.71
CA VAL A 27 -5.10 28.52 -14.67
C VAL A 27 -6.46 29.19 -14.54
N LEU A 28 -6.68 29.86 -13.41
CA LEU A 28 -7.90 30.57 -13.13
C LEU A 28 -7.67 32.08 -13.32
N VAL A 29 -8.56 32.70 -14.11
CA VAL A 29 -8.66 34.15 -14.20
C VAL A 29 -9.90 34.58 -13.42
N VAL A 30 -9.74 35.38 -12.39
CA VAL A 30 -10.81 35.72 -11.45
C VAL A 30 -10.92 37.24 -11.35
N ASP A 31 -12.13 37.77 -11.50
CA ASP A 31 -12.44 39.15 -11.15
C ASP A 31 -12.68 39.22 -9.63
N VAL A 32 -11.72 39.77 -8.91
CA VAL A 32 -11.80 39.95 -7.44
C VAL A 32 -12.84 40.98 -7.00
N GLY A 33 -13.37 41.78 -7.92
CA GLY A 33 -14.47 42.70 -7.68
C GLY A 33 -15.86 42.06 -7.80
N ALA A 34 -15.94 40.84 -8.29
CA ALA A 34 -17.20 40.13 -8.46
C ALA A 34 -17.93 39.90 -7.14
N THR A 35 -19.21 40.18 -7.12
CA THR A 35 -20.05 40.05 -5.91
C THR A 35 -20.86 38.77 -5.85
N LYS A 36 -20.84 37.95 -6.91
CA LYS A 36 -21.54 36.65 -6.93
C LYS A 36 -20.59 35.52 -6.52
N PRO A 37 -20.83 34.91 -5.34
CA PRO A 37 -20.10 33.72 -4.97
C PRO A 37 -20.46 32.54 -5.90
N LEU A 38 -19.48 31.72 -6.26
CA LEU A 38 -19.78 30.40 -6.80
C LEU A 38 -20.47 29.60 -5.67
N THR A 39 -21.64 29.06 -5.97
CA THR A 39 -22.25 28.07 -5.09
C THR A 39 -21.38 26.81 -5.19
N PRO A 40 -20.65 26.41 -4.14
CA PRO A 40 -19.91 25.18 -4.19
C PRO A 40 -20.89 24.03 -4.38
N SER A 41 -20.77 23.31 -5.45
CA SER A 41 -21.42 22.00 -5.58
C SER A 41 -20.63 20.97 -4.75
N LEU A 42 -20.49 21.24 -3.45
CA LEU A 42 -19.87 20.35 -2.48
C LEU A 42 -20.95 19.59 -1.72
N SER A 43 -21.75 18.81 -2.44
CA SER A 43 -22.29 17.61 -1.83
C SER A 43 -21.19 16.56 -1.94
N PRO A 44 -20.73 15.95 -0.84
CA PRO A 44 -19.93 14.75 -0.93
C PRO A 44 -20.84 13.69 -1.60
N SER A 45 -20.64 13.48 -2.91
CA SER A 45 -21.22 12.32 -3.56
C SER A 45 -20.58 11.08 -2.95
N ASP A 46 -21.35 10.01 -2.72
CA ASP A 46 -20.80 8.71 -2.38
C ASP A 46 -19.65 8.39 -3.33
N GLY A 47 -18.45 8.12 -2.79
CA GLY A 47 -17.24 7.86 -3.56
C GLY A 47 -16.36 9.07 -3.89
N ALA A 48 -16.69 10.28 -3.47
CA ALA A 48 -15.83 11.46 -3.69
C ALA A 48 -14.46 11.31 -2.98
N GLY A 49 -14.44 10.63 -1.83
CA GLY A 49 -13.21 10.34 -1.08
C GLY A 49 -12.30 9.34 -1.83
N GLU A 50 -12.88 8.28 -2.36
CA GLU A 50 -12.18 7.25 -3.13
C GLU A 50 -11.68 7.80 -4.47
N ALA A 51 -12.46 8.63 -5.15
CA ALA A 51 -12.04 9.32 -6.38
C ALA A 51 -10.83 10.24 -6.12
N SER A 52 -10.86 11.02 -5.05
CA SER A 52 -9.77 11.90 -4.67
C SER A 52 -8.52 11.12 -4.27
N LEU A 53 -8.67 10.04 -3.50
CA LEU A 53 -7.57 9.16 -3.12
C LEU A 53 -6.94 8.49 -4.35
N PHE A 54 -7.74 7.99 -5.28
CA PHE A 54 -7.29 7.40 -6.52
C PHE A 54 -6.51 8.39 -7.38
N ALA A 55 -7.03 9.59 -7.56
CA ALA A 55 -6.37 10.66 -8.32
C ALA A 55 -5.05 11.10 -7.67
N ALA A 56 -5.02 11.24 -6.33
CA ALA A 56 -3.81 11.59 -5.58
C ALA A 56 -2.71 10.55 -5.75
N LEU A 57 -3.03 9.26 -5.58
CA LEU A 57 -2.06 8.19 -5.72
C LEU A 57 -1.55 8.07 -7.16
N SER A 58 -2.44 8.16 -8.14
CA SER A 58 -2.07 8.12 -9.57
C SER A 58 -1.16 9.30 -9.95
N LEU A 59 -1.47 10.51 -9.49
CA LEU A 59 -0.59 11.67 -9.66
C LEU A 59 0.77 11.44 -9.02
N GLY A 60 0.78 10.94 -7.78
CA GLY A 60 2.01 10.66 -7.03
C GLY A 60 2.92 9.66 -7.74
N ILE A 61 2.38 8.57 -8.30
CA ILE A 61 3.13 7.59 -9.10
C ILE A 61 3.72 8.26 -10.34
N ARG A 62 2.89 8.94 -11.12
CA ARG A 62 3.28 9.61 -12.36
C ARG A 62 4.42 10.58 -12.14
N ASP A 63 4.30 11.43 -11.14
CA ASP A 63 5.30 12.43 -10.80
C ASP A 63 6.59 11.79 -10.32
N TYR A 64 6.50 10.81 -9.41
CA TYR A 64 7.68 10.15 -8.87
C TYR A 64 8.46 9.41 -9.97
N VAL A 65 7.79 8.60 -10.78
CA VAL A 65 8.42 7.83 -11.86
C VAL A 65 9.12 8.77 -12.85
N ARG A 66 8.42 9.80 -13.34
CA ARG A 66 8.96 10.74 -14.32
C ARG A 66 10.11 11.58 -13.76
N LYS A 67 9.96 12.12 -12.54
CA LYS A 67 10.98 12.97 -11.92
C LYS A 67 12.24 12.19 -11.51
N CYS A 68 12.11 10.89 -11.24
CA CYS A 68 13.26 10.00 -11.03
C CYS A 68 13.88 9.49 -12.35
N GLY A 69 13.35 9.89 -13.50
CA GLY A 69 13.92 9.56 -14.81
C GLY A 69 13.54 8.18 -15.36
N PHE A 70 12.55 7.51 -14.72
CA PHE A 70 12.07 6.20 -15.19
C PHE A 70 10.93 6.35 -16.21
N GLN A 71 10.79 5.34 -17.09
CA GLN A 71 9.76 5.30 -18.13
C GLN A 71 8.72 4.20 -17.89
N SER A 72 9.05 3.20 -17.07
CA SER A 72 8.23 2.03 -16.82
C SER A 72 8.39 1.54 -15.40
N VAL A 73 7.45 0.67 -14.98
CA VAL A 73 7.44 0.08 -13.65
C VAL A 73 7.26 -1.44 -13.70
N VAL A 74 7.76 -2.11 -12.67
CA VAL A 74 7.55 -3.54 -12.44
C VAL A 74 6.92 -3.76 -11.07
N ILE A 75 5.93 -4.67 -11.00
CA ILE A 75 5.13 -4.94 -9.80
C ILE A 75 5.01 -6.45 -9.60
N GLY A 76 5.24 -6.92 -8.40
CA GLY A 76 4.94 -8.30 -8.01
C GLY A 76 3.43 -8.51 -7.89
N LEU A 77 2.85 -9.40 -8.70
CA LEU A 77 1.43 -9.75 -8.67
C LEU A 77 1.22 -11.01 -7.83
N SER A 78 0.71 -10.84 -6.62
CA SER A 78 0.38 -11.95 -5.72
C SER A 78 -1.03 -12.52 -5.92
N GLY A 79 -1.87 -11.85 -6.73
CA GLY A 79 -3.30 -12.10 -6.80
C GLY A 79 -4.08 -11.53 -5.60
N GLY A 80 -3.41 -10.89 -4.63
CA GLY A 80 -4.02 -10.17 -3.52
C GLY A 80 -4.44 -8.75 -3.88
N ILE A 81 -5.32 -8.17 -3.06
CA ILE A 81 -5.95 -6.86 -3.30
C ILE A 81 -4.94 -5.71 -3.36
N ASP A 82 -3.87 -5.74 -2.53
CA ASP A 82 -2.87 -4.66 -2.46
C ASP A 82 -2.07 -4.56 -3.77
N SER A 83 -1.62 -5.70 -4.29
CA SER A 83 -0.94 -5.76 -5.58
C SER A 83 -1.87 -5.37 -6.73
N ALA A 84 -3.15 -5.73 -6.64
CA ALA A 84 -4.15 -5.39 -7.63
C ALA A 84 -4.39 -3.87 -7.69
N ILE A 85 -4.67 -3.22 -6.56
CA ILE A 85 -4.85 -1.76 -6.48
C ILE A 85 -3.59 -1.02 -6.94
N THR A 86 -2.41 -1.45 -6.49
CA THR A 86 -1.15 -0.82 -6.90
C THR A 86 -0.98 -0.87 -8.42
N THR A 87 -1.36 -1.98 -9.04
CA THR A 87 -1.26 -2.16 -10.51
C THR A 87 -2.27 -1.28 -11.24
N VAL A 88 -3.51 -1.22 -10.80
CA VAL A 88 -4.54 -0.33 -11.39
C VAL A 88 -4.08 1.13 -11.33
N LEU A 89 -3.58 1.58 -10.18
CA LEU A 89 -3.04 2.93 -10.00
C LEU A 89 -1.84 3.21 -10.92
N ALA A 90 -0.97 2.23 -11.12
CA ALA A 90 0.18 2.36 -12.01
C ALA A 90 -0.24 2.47 -13.48
N VAL A 91 -1.24 1.70 -13.90
CA VAL A 91 -1.80 1.77 -15.26
C VAL A 91 -2.47 3.11 -15.50
N GLU A 92 -3.27 3.61 -14.56
CA GLU A 92 -3.87 4.96 -14.62
C GLU A 92 -2.80 6.06 -14.73
N ALA A 93 -1.72 5.92 -13.98
CA ALA A 93 -0.66 6.92 -13.93
C ALA A 93 0.21 6.97 -15.20
N LEU A 94 0.50 5.82 -15.81
CA LEU A 94 1.56 5.67 -16.80
C LEU A 94 1.10 5.13 -18.15
N GLY A 95 -0.01 4.41 -18.19
CA GLY A 95 -0.47 3.60 -19.33
C GLY A 95 -0.05 2.13 -19.21
N ALA A 96 -0.85 1.24 -19.78
CA ALA A 96 -0.66 -0.22 -19.67
C ALA A 96 0.65 -0.71 -20.29
N ASP A 97 1.13 -0.08 -21.35
CA ASP A 97 2.38 -0.36 -22.06
C ASP A 97 3.64 -0.18 -21.19
N LYS A 98 3.53 0.59 -20.10
CA LYS A 98 4.62 0.91 -19.18
C LYS A 98 4.59 0.13 -17.87
N VAL A 99 3.65 -0.79 -17.72
CA VAL A 99 3.49 -1.58 -16.50
C VAL A 99 3.75 -3.05 -16.80
N MET A 100 4.66 -3.66 -16.04
CA MET A 100 4.91 -5.09 -16.09
C MET A 100 4.52 -5.73 -14.76
N GLY A 101 3.59 -6.68 -14.80
CA GLY A 101 3.20 -7.53 -13.67
C GLY A 101 3.97 -8.84 -13.66
N VAL A 102 4.47 -9.26 -12.52
CA VAL A 102 5.26 -10.50 -12.38
C VAL A 102 4.67 -11.35 -11.26
N ALA A 103 4.12 -12.51 -11.59
CA ALA A 103 3.75 -13.51 -10.61
C ALA A 103 4.96 -14.41 -10.30
N MET A 104 5.23 -14.63 -9.03
CA MET A 104 6.39 -15.40 -8.57
C MET A 104 5.95 -16.51 -7.61
N PRO A 105 5.31 -17.57 -8.15
CA PRO A 105 4.78 -18.64 -7.33
C PRO A 105 5.87 -19.50 -6.69
N ALA A 106 5.57 -20.01 -5.49
CA ALA A 106 6.28 -21.04 -4.77
C ALA A 106 5.31 -22.14 -4.36
N ARG A 107 5.77 -23.14 -3.62
CA ARG A 107 4.98 -24.34 -3.21
C ARG A 107 3.67 -24.05 -2.47
N TYR A 108 3.56 -22.90 -1.82
CA TYR A 108 2.37 -22.50 -1.05
C TYR A 108 1.46 -21.53 -1.80
N SER A 109 1.86 -21.10 -2.99
CA SER A 109 1.05 -20.20 -3.81
C SER A 109 -0.16 -20.94 -4.36
N SER A 110 -1.37 -20.39 -4.12
CA SER A 110 -2.60 -21.01 -4.58
C SER A 110 -2.80 -20.80 -6.08
N GLU A 111 -3.41 -21.79 -6.74
CA GLU A 111 -3.82 -21.65 -8.15
C GLU A 111 -4.83 -20.51 -8.33
N GLY A 112 -5.66 -20.24 -7.32
CA GLY A 112 -6.59 -19.12 -7.29
C GLY A 112 -5.86 -17.79 -7.43
N SER A 113 -4.81 -17.57 -6.64
CA SER A 113 -4.00 -16.36 -6.68
C SER A 113 -3.32 -16.14 -8.03
N LEU A 114 -2.83 -17.21 -8.67
CA LEU A 114 -2.25 -17.12 -10.01
C LEU A 114 -3.31 -16.76 -11.07
N ARG A 115 -4.50 -17.36 -10.99
CA ARG A 115 -5.62 -17.05 -11.89
C ARG A 115 -6.08 -15.59 -11.73
N ASP A 116 -6.18 -15.10 -10.49
CA ASP A 116 -6.56 -13.73 -10.20
C ASP A 116 -5.52 -12.73 -10.72
N ALA A 117 -4.23 -13.00 -10.53
CA ALA A 117 -3.14 -12.17 -11.06
C ALA A 117 -3.17 -12.12 -12.61
N ALA A 118 -3.36 -13.27 -13.26
CA ALA A 118 -3.46 -13.34 -14.72
C ALA A 118 -4.72 -12.67 -15.25
N ALA A 119 -5.85 -12.77 -14.55
CA ALA A 119 -7.10 -12.11 -14.92
C ALA A 119 -6.97 -10.58 -14.81
N LEU A 120 -6.41 -10.07 -13.70
CA LEU A 120 -6.11 -8.65 -13.54
C LEU A 120 -5.23 -8.12 -14.67
N ALA A 121 -4.15 -8.83 -14.99
CA ALA A 121 -3.23 -8.42 -16.05
C ALA A 121 -3.92 -8.34 -17.43
N ARG A 122 -4.80 -9.29 -17.74
CA ARG A 122 -5.62 -9.26 -18.96
C ARG A 122 -6.60 -8.09 -18.96
N ASN A 123 -7.32 -7.87 -17.87
CA ASN A 123 -8.30 -6.78 -17.75
C ASN A 123 -7.65 -5.41 -17.94
N LEU A 124 -6.40 -5.26 -17.47
CA LEU A 124 -5.62 -4.03 -17.59
C LEU A 124 -4.82 -3.92 -18.89
N GLY A 125 -4.69 -5.00 -19.67
CA GLY A 125 -3.90 -5.02 -20.90
C GLY A 125 -2.39 -4.85 -20.69
N ILE A 126 -1.86 -5.23 -19.52
CA ILE A 126 -0.44 -5.07 -19.19
C ILE A 126 0.38 -6.31 -19.58
N ARG A 127 1.69 -6.13 -19.73
CA ARG A 127 2.64 -7.23 -19.82
C ARG A 127 2.61 -8.04 -18.53
N TYR A 128 2.48 -9.37 -18.66
CA TYR A 128 2.41 -10.29 -17.52
C TYR A 128 3.40 -11.44 -17.70
N GLU A 129 4.20 -11.67 -16.67
CA GLU A 129 5.19 -12.75 -16.65
C GLU A 129 4.98 -13.65 -15.43
N VAL A 130 5.26 -14.94 -15.58
CA VAL A 130 5.27 -15.90 -14.48
C VAL A 130 6.69 -16.39 -14.26
N LEU A 131 7.25 -16.10 -13.11
CA LEU A 131 8.62 -16.46 -12.73
C LEU A 131 8.59 -17.30 -11.44
N PRO A 132 8.46 -18.65 -11.51
CA PRO A 132 8.46 -19.50 -10.34
C PRO A 132 9.78 -19.40 -9.57
N ILE A 133 9.70 -19.23 -8.24
CA ILE A 133 10.88 -19.13 -7.37
C ILE A 133 11.24 -20.45 -6.68
N GLU A 134 10.47 -21.51 -6.89
CA GLU A 134 10.58 -22.78 -6.17
C GLU A 134 11.98 -23.43 -6.28
N ASN A 135 12.58 -23.46 -7.47
CA ASN A 135 13.91 -24.06 -7.65
C ASN A 135 15.00 -23.27 -6.90
N THR A 136 14.93 -21.94 -6.94
CA THR A 136 15.86 -21.08 -6.20
C THR A 136 15.66 -21.21 -4.71
N PHE A 137 14.41 -21.32 -4.26
CA PHE A 137 14.08 -21.54 -2.85
C PHE A 137 14.67 -22.85 -2.34
N LYS A 138 14.49 -23.97 -3.08
CA LYS A 138 15.10 -25.26 -2.75
C LYS A 138 16.63 -25.23 -2.71
N ALA A 139 17.26 -24.49 -3.61
CA ALA A 139 18.72 -24.34 -3.60
C ALA A 139 19.21 -23.64 -2.31
N VAL A 140 18.51 -22.58 -1.88
CA VAL A 140 18.84 -21.86 -0.62
C VAL A 140 18.56 -22.76 0.58
N GLU A 141 17.43 -23.47 0.62
CA GLU A 141 17.13 -24.43 1.71
C GLU A 141 18.24 -25.49 1.82
N THR A 142 18.68 -26.05 0.69
CA THR A 142 19.77 -27.04 0.65
C THR A 142 21.08 -26.46 1.17
N GLN A 143 21.41 -25.23 0.77
CA GLN A 143 22.63 -24.55 1.24
C GLN A 143 22.63 -24.30 2.75
N LEU A 144 21.49 -24.02 3.33
CA LEU A 144 21.33 -23.71 4.76
C LEU A 144 21.07 -24.95 5.63
N ALA A 145 20.77 -26.11 5.03
CA ALA A 145 20.31 -27.31 5.73
C ALA A 145 21.24 -27.74 6.88
N GLY A 146 22.55 -27.67 6.68
CA GLY A 146 23.53 -28.01 7.73
C GLY A 146 23.50 -27.04 8.93
N LEU A 147 23.26 -25.75 8.66
CA LEU A 147 23.18 -24.73 9.72
C LEU A 147 21.84 -24.77 10.46
N PHE A 148 20.78 -25.18 9.78
CA PHE A 148 19.43 -25.29 10.36
C PHE A 148 19.13 -26.66 10.96
N ALA A 149 20.10 -27.58 10.94
CA ALA A 149 19.92 -28.92 11.50
C ALA A 149 19.50 -28.88 12.97
N GLY A 150 18.45 -29.61 13.32
CA GLY A 150 17.90 -29.65 14.70
C GLY A 150 16.98 -28.46 15.06
N THR A 151 16.79 -27.47 14.20
CA THR A 151 15.79 -26.40 14.37
C THR A 151 14.45 -26.77 13.75
N ARG A 152 13.38 -26.09 14.18
CA ARG A 152 12.06 -26.21 13.53
C ARG A 152 11.90 -25.05 12.52
N PRO A 153 11.20 -25.28 11.39
CA PRO A 153 10.83 -24.20 10.48
C PRO A 153 10.11 -23.05 11.20
N ASN A 154 10.45 -21.81 10.82
CA ASN A 154 9.88 -20.59 11.39
C ASN A 154 9.85 -19.47 10.32
N GLU A 155 9.84 -18.22 10.75
CA GLU A 155 9.84 -17.06 9.87
C GLU A 155 11.07 -16.97 8.95
N ALA A 156 12.13 -17.75 9.18
CA ALA A 156 13.33 -17.74 8.32
C ALA A 156 12.99 -18.27 6.93
N GLU A 157 12.32 -19.43 6.85
CA GLU A 157 11.92 -20.06 5.60
C GLU A 157 10.84 -19.24 4.87
N GLU A 158 9.89 -18.66 5.61
CA GLU A 158 8.88 -17.75 5.05
C GLU A 158 9.57 -16.52 4.41
N ASN A 159 10.49 -15.90 5.14
CA ASN A 159 11.20 -14.69 4.71
C ASN A 159 12.17 -14.95 3.54
N ILE A 160 12.75 -16.13 3.40
CA ILE A 160 13.55 -16.49 2.23
C ILE A 160 12.70 -16.36 0.95
N GLN A 161 11.49 -16.89 0.93
CA GLN A 161 10.60 -16.79 -0.23
C GLN A 161 10.31 -15.33 -0.60
N SER A 162 9.98 -14.50 0.39
CA SER A 162 9.74 -13.07 0.19
C SER A 162 10.97 -12.35 -0.38
N ARG A 163 12.17 -12.65 0.14
CA ARG A 163 13.44 -12.07 -0.34
C ARG A 163 13.80 -12.52 -1.74
N LEU A 164 13.56 -13.77 -2.11
CA LEU A 164 13.78 -14.24 -3.47
C LEU A 164 12.88 -13.52 -4.49
N ARG A 165 11.64 -13.19 -4.12
CA ARG A 165 10.77 -12.33 -4.93
C ARG A 165 11.37 -10.93 -5.07
N GLY A 166 11.87 -10.35 -3.99
CA GLY A 166 12.55 -9.05 -4.00
C GLY A 166 13.78 -9.05 -4.92
N VAL A 167 14.64 -10.04 -4.81
CA VAL A 167 15.82 -10.21 -5.70
C VAL A 167 15.39 -10.29 -7.16
N SER A 168 14.36 -11.06 -7.47
CA SER A 168 13.86 -11.24 -8.84
C SER A 168 13.33 -9.92 -9.41
N LEU A 169 12.53 -9.18 -8.66
CA LEU A 169 12.01 -7.88 -9.08
C LEU A 169 13.13 -6.85 -9.29
N MET A 170 14.12 -6.80 -8.42
CA MET A 170 15.27 -5.90 -8.56
C MET A 170 16.16 -6.26 -9.76
N ALA A 171 16.31 -7.54 -10.06
CA ALA A 171 17.02 -7.98 -11.27
C ALA A 171 16.30 -7.52 -12.54
N LEU A 172 14.97 -7.65 -12.59
CA LEU A 172 14.16 -7.13 -13.71
C LEU A 172 14.24 -5.61 -13.80
N SER A 173 14.16 -4.91 -12.66
CA SER A 173 14.34 -3.46 -12.56
C SER A 173 15.63 -3.01 -13.21
N ASN A 174 16.76 -3.58 -12.82
CA ASN A 174 18.07 -3.24 -13.33
C ASN A 174 18.23 -3.60 -14.82
N LYS A 175 17.68 -4.74 -15.24
CA LYS A 175 17.80 -5.22 -16.62
C LYS A 175 17.01 -4.36 -17.61
N PHE A 176 15.81 -3.91 -17.20
CA PHE A 176 14.89 -3.19 -18.09
C PHE A 176 14.80 -1.68 -17.81
N GLY A 177 15.52 -1.17 -16.82
CA GLY A 177 15.41 0.23 -16.41
C GLY A 177 14.03 0.61 -15.89
N ALA A 178 13.33 -0.35 -15.26
CA ALA A 178 11.98 -0.16 -14.74
C ALA A 178 12.01 0.05 -13.22
N LEU A 179 11.15 0.94 -12.70
CA LEU A 179 11.06 1.19 -11.26
C LEU A 179 10.23 0.10 -10.57
N VAL A 180 10.72 -0.48 -9.47
CA VAL A 180 9.93 -1.43 -8.67
C VAL A 180 8.95 -0.66 -7.78
N LEU A 181 7.65 -0.97 -7.89
CA LEU A 181 6.62 -0.49 -6.95
C LEU A 181 6.35 -1.56 -5.90
N THR A 182 6.39 -1.19 -4.62
CA THR A 182 5.99 -2.08 -3.53
C THR A 182 4.51 -1.93 -3.22
N THR A 183 3.91 -2.99 -2.69
CA THR A 183 2.47 -3.11 -2.51
C THR A 183 2.02 -3.12 -1.04
N GLY A 184 2.96 -3.02 -0.09
CA GLY A 184 2.66 -2.99 1.35
C GLY A 184 1.81 -1.79 1.73
N ASN A 185 0.74 -2.03 2.49
CA ASN A 185 -0.21 -1.00 2.94
C ASN A 185 0.15 -0.43 4.32
N LYS A 186 -0.57 0.62 4.74
CA LYS A 186 -0.32 1.32 6.01
C LYS A 186 -0.52 0.43 7.23
N SER A 187 -1.49 -0.45 7.21
CA SER A 187 -1.81 -1.35 8.32
C SER A 187 -0.68 -2.36 8.55
N GLU A 188 -0.19 -2.99 7.49
CA GLU A 188 0.96 -3.90 7.52
C GLU A 188 2.24 -3.20 7.95
N MET A 189 2.53 -2.03 7.35
CA MET A 189 3.68 -1.20 7.70
C MET A 189 3.65 -0.74 9.16
N ALA A 190 2.47 -0.44 9.70
CA ALA A 190 2.31 -0.01 11.08
C ALA A 190 2.78 -1.09 12.07
N VAL A 191 2.28 -2.30 11.91
CA VAL A 191 2.55 -3.43 12.83
C VAL A 191 3.79 -4.24 12.46
N GLY A 192 4.44 -3.90 11.32
CA GLY A 192 5.63 -4.61 10.83
C GLY A 192 5.33 -5.98 10.23
N TYR A 193 4.10 -6.20 9.76
CA TYR A 193 3.72 -7.40 9.03
C TYR A 193 4.25 -7.32 7.59
N CYS A 194 5.55 -7.36 7.48
CA CYS A 194 6.32 -7.22 6.25
C CYS A 194 7.72 -7.80 6.42
N THR A 195 8.36 -8.16 5.33
CA THR A 195 9.71 -8.75 5.30
C THR A 195 10.74 -7.75 4.80
N LEU A 196 11.74 -7.44 5.63
CA LEU A 196 12.90 -6.65 5.19
C LEU A 196 13.57 -7.29 3.98
N TYR A 197 13.82 -6.48 2.95
CA TYR A 197 14.45 -6.90 1.68
C TYR A 197 13.62 -7.93 0.89
N GLY A 198 12.36 -8.16 1.29
CA GLY A 198 11.39 -9.01 0.62
C GLY A 198 10.30 -8.18 -0.06
N ASP A 199 9.10 -8.23 0.47
CA ASP A 199 7.94 -7.46 0.00
C ASP A 199 8.08 -5.94 0.18
N MET A 200 8.98 -5.51 1.07
CA MET A 200 9.37 -4.10 1.21
C MET A 200 10.35 -3.62 0.15
N CYS A 201 10.87 -4.52 -0.71
CA CYS A 201 11.87 -4.21 -1.71
C CYS A 201 11.26 -3.42 -2.86
N GLY A 202 11.82 -2.24 -3.16
CA GLY A 202 11.37 -1.39 -4.24
C GLY A 202 11.78 0.07 -4.04
N ALA A 203 11.35 0.93 -4.97
CA ALA A 203 11.73 2.34 -4.98
C ALA A 203 10.58 3.28 -4.59
N LEU A 204 9.34 2.82 -4.67
CA LEU A 204 8.15 3.59 -4.25
C LEU A 204 7.13 2.65 -3.62
N ALA A 205 6.71 2.97 -2.40
CA ALA A 205 5.65 2.29 -1.67
C ALA A 205 4.31 3.02 -1.87
N VAL A 206 3.57 2.59 -2.90
CA VAL A 206 2.41 3.33 -3.43
C VAL A 206 1.31 3.50 -2.39
N VAL A 207 0.94 2.41 -1.72
CA VAL A 207 -0.20 2.37 -0.79
C VAL A 207 0.22 2.33 0.69
N ALA A 208 1.50 2.65 0.99
CA ALA A 208 2.04 2.59 2.34
C ALA A 208 1.40 3.59 3.34
N ASP A 209 0.61 4.55 2.87
CA ASP A 209 -0.16 5.48 3.69
C ASP A 209 -1.68 5.30 3.55
N VAL A 210 -2.13 4.17 3.01
CA VAL A 210 -3.53 3.78 2.86
C VAL A 210 -3.82 2.57 3.74
N PHE A 211 -4.82 2.66 4.64
CA PHE A 211 -5.23 1.55 5.48
C PHE A 211 -5.84 0.41 4.66
N LYS A 212 -5.75 -0.82 5.15
CA LYS A 212 -6.29 -2.01 4.46
C LYS A 212 -7.78 -1.88 4.18
N THR A 213 -8.54 -1.35 5.12
CA THR A 213 -9.98 -1.10 4.95
C THR A 213 -10.27 -0.09 3.85
N ASP A 214 -9.43 0.92 3.68
CA ASP A 214 -9.52 1.91 2.60
C ASP A 214 -9.14 1.30 1.24
N ILE A 215 -8.19 0.37 1.21
CA ILE A 215 -7.85 -0.39 0.00
C ILE A 215 -9.05 -1.19 -0.48
N TYR A 216 -9.80 -1.85 0.42
CA TYR A 216 -11.02 -2.56 0.07
C TYR A 216 -12.11 -1.62 -0.49
N ARG A 217 -12.26 -0.41 0.09
CA ARG A 217 -13.20 0.60 -0.42
C ARG A 217 -12.77 1.07 -1.81
N LEU A 218 -11.48 1.38 -1.96
CA LEU A 218 -10.92 1.82 -3.24
C LEU A 218 -11.06 0.75 -4.34
N ALA A 219 -10.86 -0.52 -4.03
CA ALA A 219 -11.03 -1.62 -4.98
C ALA A 219 -12.50 -1.77 -5.44
N ARG A 220 -13.46 -1.63 -4.53
CA ARG A 220 -14.89 -1.63 -4.90
C ARG A 220 -15.24 -0.42 -5.75
N TRP A 221 -14.68 0.74 -5.43
CA TRP A 221 -14.86 1.96 -6.22
C TRP A 221 -14.27 1.81 -7.64
N VAL A 222 -13.10 1.20 -7.79
CA VAL A 222 -12.51 0.88 -9.11
C VAL A 222 -13.45 -0.01 -9.92
N ASN A 223 -14.07 -0.99 -9.29
CA ASN A 223 -14.98 -1.94 -9.95
C ASN A 223 -16.44 -1.43 -10.09
N ARG A 224 -16.75 -0.16 -9.77
CA ARG A 224 -18.14 0.35 -9.75
C ARG A 224 -18.86 0.28 -11.09
N GLU A 225 -18.13 0.32 -12.19
CA GLU A 225 -18.69 0.30 -13.55
C GLU A 225 -18.48 -1.04 -14.27
N CYS A 226 -17.32 -1.66 -14.04
CA CYS A 226 -16.96 -2.96 -14.61
C CYS A 226 -15.95 -3.67 -13.71
N GLU A 227 -15.83 -4.99 -13.84
CA GLU A 227 -14.88 -5.78 -13.09
C GLU A 227 -13.47 -5.63 -13.69
N ILE A 228 -12.66 -4.75 -13.10
CA ILE A 228 -11.23 -4.60 -13.40
C ILE A 228 -10.42 -5.52 -12.49
N ILE A 229 -10.63 -5.42 -11.18
CA ILE A 229 -10.01 -6.27 -10.16
C ILE A 229 -10.90 -7.51 -9.99
N PRO A 230 -10.37 -8.73 -10.16
CA PRO A 230 -11.16 -9.94 -9.98
C PRO A 230 -11.88 -9.95 -8.62
N ALA A 231 -13.16 -10.28 -8.60
CA ALA A 231 -13.97 -10.31 -7.38
C ALA A 231 -13.36 -11.21 -6.30
N ALA A 232 -12.69 -12.29 -6.70
CA ALA A 232 -11.96 -13.18 -5.79
C ALA A 232 -10.82 -12.48 -5.06
N SER A 233 -10.08 -11.56 -5.70
CA SER A 233 -9.03 -10.75 -5.04
C SER A 233 -9.58 -9.83 -3.95
N ILE A 234 -10.84 -9.41 -4.05
CA ILE A 234 -11.50 -8.55 -3.07
C ILE A 234 -12.12 -9.37 -1.92
N SER A 235 -12.65 -10.56 -2.22
CA SER A 235 -13.45 -11.34 -1.27
C SER A 235 -12.66 -12.40 -0.49
N LYS A 236 -11.54 -12.87 -1.04
CA LYS A 236 -10.73 -13.89 -0.34
C LYS A 236 -10.06 -13.32 0.92
N PRO A 237 -9.92 -14.12 1.97
CA PRO A 237 -9.17 -13.73 3.16
C PRO A 237 -7.73 -13.32 2.80
N PRO A 238 -7.20 -12.23 3.36
CA PRO A 238 -5.83 -11.82 3.11
C PRO A 238 -4.83 -12.83 3.67
N SER A 239 -3.80 -13.12 2.87
CA SER A 239 -2.74 -14.08 3.21
C SER A 239 -1.47 -13.77 2.43
N ALA A 240 -0.32 -13.93 3.07
CA ALA A 240 0.99 -13.84 2.43
C ALA A 240 1.37 -15.12 1.65
N GLU A 241 0.66 -16.23 1.81
CA GLU A 241 0.90 -17.55 1.16
C GLU A 241 2.36 -18.03 1.28
N LEU A 242 2.98 -17.85 2.44
CA LEU A 242 4.37 -18.27 2.72
C LEU A 242 4.46 -19.59 3.48
N ARG A 243 3.34 -20.09 4.02
CA ARG A 243 3.19 -21.39 4.70
C ARG A 243 1.79 -21.97 4.43
N PRO A 244 1.58 -23.27 4.73
CA PRO A 244 0.27 -23.91 4.51
C PRO A 244 -0.86 -23.20 5.27
N ASN A 245 -1.99 -22.96 4.59
CA ASN A 245 -3.23 -22.41 5.15
C ASN A 245 -3.07 -21.08 5.93
N GLN A 246 -2.03 -20.31 5.63
CA GLN A 246 -1.75 -19.04 6.28
C GLN A 246 -2.88 -18.04 6.07
N LYS A 247 -3.21 -17.29 7.14
CA LYS A 247 -4.08 -16.11 7.11
C LYS A 247 -3.43 -14.99 7.92
N ASP A 248 -3.65 -13.75 7.53
CA ASP A 248 -3.12 -12.60 8.29
C ASP A 248 -3.71 -12.57 9.72
N GLN A 249 -4.96 -13.02 9.89
CA GLN A 249 -5.63 -13.12 11.19
C GLN A 249 -5.04 -14.19 12.11
N ASP A 250 -4.11 -15.03 11.67
CA ASP A 250 -3.35 -15.92 12.57
C ASP A 250 -2.48 -15.11 13.56
N THR A 251 -2.11 -13.86 13.19
CA THR A 251 -1.19 -13.01 13.96
C THR A 251 -1.70 -11.58 14.16
N LEU A 252 -2.72 -11.16 13.41
CA LEU A 252 -3.31 -9.82 13.46
C LEU A 252 -4.80 -9.91 13.83
N PRO A 253 -5.34 -8.91 14.53
CA PRO A 253 -6.79 -8.79 14.67
C PRO A 253 -7.44 -8.50 13.31
N PRO A 254 -8.76 -8.65 13.17
CA PRO A 254 -9.48 -8.22 11.96
C PRO A 254 -9.08 -6.79 11.56
N TYR A 255 -8.93 -6.56 10.26
CA TYR A 255 -8.42 -5.26 9.77
C TYR A 255 -9.30 -4.08 10.16
N GLU A 256 -10.61 -4.27 10.29
CA GLU A 256 -11.53 -3.24 10.80
C GLU A 256 -11.14 -2.79 12.22
N THR A 257 -10.80 -3.74 13.08
CA THR A 257 -10.32 -3.45 14.44
C THR A 257 -8.92 -2.87 14.42
N LEU A 258 -8.02 -3.45 13.63
CA LEU A 258 -6.63 -3.00 13.51
C LEU A 258 -6.57 -1.54 13.06
N ASP A 259 -7.24 -1.22 11.96
CA ASP A 259 -7.21 0.10 11.34
C ASP A 259 -7.85 1.16 12.23
N ALA A 260 -8.95 0.82 12.95
CA ALA A 260 -9.57 1.73 13.90
C ALA A 260 -8.62 2.08 15.08
N ILE A 261 -7.90 1.08 15.62
CA ILE A 261 -6.88 1.31 16.65
C ILE A 261 -5.71 2.13 16.09
N LEU A 262 -5.25 1.82 14.88
CA LEU A 262 -4.16 2.54 14.23
C LEU A 262 -4.55 4.00 13.91
N ASP A 263 -5.75 4.24 13.42
CA ASP A 263 -6.25 5.60 13.18
C ASP A 263 -6.26 6.41 14.49
N ALA A 264 -6.83 5.83 15.55
CA ALA A 264 -6.88 6.48 16.86
C ALA A 264 -5.47 6.78 17.40
N TYR A 265 -4.55 5.80 17.34
CA TYR A 265 -3.22 5.93 17.92
C TYR A 265 -2.26 6.76 17.04
N VAL A 266 -2.19 6.47 15.73
CA VAL A 266 -1.18 7.05 14.82
C VAL A 266 -1.64 8.37 14.26
N VAL A 267 -2.91 8.47 13.84
CA VAL A 267 -3.43 9.66 13.14
C VAL A 267 -3.97 10.68 14.14
N ARG A 268 -4.81 10.24 15.09
CA ARG A 268 -5.48 11.13 16.06
C ARG A 268 -4.73 11.30 17.37
N HIS A 269 -3.58 10.64 17.57
CA HIS A 269 -2.73 10.75 18.78
C HIS A 269 -3.43 10.41 20.10
N ARG A 270 -4.44 9.55 20.07
CA ARG A 270 -5.08 9.11 21.30
C ARG A 270 -4.13 8.24 22.11
N SER A 271 -4.18 8.42 23.40
CA SER A 271 -3.49 7.56 24.35
C SER A 271 -4.12 6.17 24.36
N LYS A 272 -3.37 5.17 24.83
CA LYS A 272 -3.82 3.81 25.00
C LYS A 272 -5.08 3.73 25.87
N ALA A 273 -5.16 4.48 26.98
CA ALA A 273 -6.30 4.52 27.87
C ALA A 273 -7.56 5.06 27.18
N GLU A 274 -7.41 6.12 26.39
CA GLU A 274 -8.52 6.68 25.60
C GLU A 274 -9.02 5.69 24.54
N ILE A 275 -8.14 4.92 23.89
CA ILE A 275 -8.52 3.92 22.90
C ILE A 275 -9.28 2.77 23.58
N ILE A 276 -8.80 2.28 24.71
CA ILE A 276 -9.50 1.23 25.50
C ILE A 276 -10.88 1.73 25.96
N ALA A 277 -10.97 2.99 26.39
CA ALA A 277 -12.23 3.59 26.83
C ALA A 277 -13.30 3.67 25.71
N THR A 278 -12.91 3.57 24.44
CA THR A 278 -13.87 3.48 23.31
C THR A 278 -14.46 2.07 23.10
N GLY A 279 -14.07 1.09 23.91
CA GLY A 279 -14.64 -0.27 23.90
C GLY A 279 -13.73 -1.33 23.25
N PHE A 280 -12.51 -0.99 22.82
CA PHE A 280 -11.56 -2.01 22.35
C PHE A 280 -10.97 -2.80 23.51
N GLU A 281 -10.75 -4.08 23.30
CA GLU A 281 -10.13 -4.97 24.28
C GLU A 281 -8.70 -4.52 24.60
N ALA A 282 -8.35 -4.39 25.89
CA ALA A 282 -7.08 -3.88 26.33
C ALA A 282 -5.89 -4.72 25.86
N THR A 283 -6.02 -6.03 25.76
CA THR A 283 -5.00 -6.94 25.24
C THR A 283 -4.70 -6.67 23.77
N VAL A 284 -5.72 -6.49 22.95
CA VAL A 284 -5.59 -6.18 21.51
C VAL A 284 -4.94 -4.81 21.30
N VAL A 285 -5.42 -3.78 22.02
CA VAL A 285 -4.83 -2.42 21.93
C VAL A 285 -3.35 -2.44 22.31
N ASN A 286 -3.00 -3.17 23.39
CA ASN A 286 -1.62 -3.31 23.85
C ASN A 286 -0.73 -3.99 22.81
N ASP A 287 -1.20 -5.08 22.22
CA ASP A 287 -0.46 -5.83 21.21
C ASP A 287 -0.20 -4.96 19.98
N VAL A 288 -1.24 -4.30 19.45
CA VAL A 288 -1.12 -3.41 18.29
C VAL A 288 -0.13 -2.27 18.56
N ILE A 289 -0.25 -1.57 19.69
CA ILE A 289 0.65 -0.45 20.03
C ILE A 289 2.10 -0.93 20.20
N ASN A 290 2.31 -2.09 20.80
CA ASN A 290 3.63 -2.68 20.93
C ASN A 290 4.22 -3.04 19.55
N LYS A 291 3.46 -3.68 18.68
CA LYS A 291 3.87 -3.96 17.29
C LYS A 291 4.25 -2.68 16.56
N VAL A 292 3.45 -1.61 16.65
CA VAL A 292 3.79 -0.31 16.07
C VAL A 292 5.10 0.24 16.61
N THR A 293 5.30 0.17 17.91
CA THR A 293 6.49 0.71 18.58
C THR A 293 7.76 -0.03 18.17
N PHE A 294 7.72 -1.36 18.15
CA PHE A 294 8.91 -2.17 17.87
C PHE A 294 9.19 -2.41 16.39
N SER A 295 8.30 -2.02 15.50
CA SER A 295 8.49 -2.20 14.04
C SER A 295 9.16 -1.00 13.35
N GLU A 296 9.57 0.03 14.09
CA GLU A 296 10.20 1.22 13.49
C GLU A 296 11.47 0.88 12.68
N TYR A 297 12.25 -0.11 13.12
CA TYR A 297 13.46 -0.53 12.39
C TYR A 297 13.16 -1.04 10.98
N LYS A 298 11.99 -1.68 10.76
CA LYS A 298 11.52 -2.08 9.43
C LYS A 298 11.12 -0.85 8.62
N ARG A 299 10.30 0.01 9.18
CA ARG A 299 9.84 1.25 8.50
C ARG A 299 10.97 2.17 8.08
N ARG A 300 12.09 2.20 8.82
CA ARG A 300 13.29 2.98 8.46
C ARG A 300 14.00 2.49 7.20
N GLN A 301 13.73 1.28 6.80
CA GLN A 301 14.32 0.64 5.62
C GLN A 301 13.29 0.42 4.50
N ALA A 302 12.10 0.98 4.65
CA ALA A 302 11.06 0.94 3.62
C ALA A 302 11.35 1.96 2.51
N ALA A 303 10.85 1.64 1.32
CA ALA A 303 10.80 2.59 0.21
C ALA A 303 9.98 3.85 0.60
N PRO A 304 10.27 5.02 -0.01
CA PRO A 304 9.45 6.21 0.19
C PRO A 304 7.97 5.94 -0.14
N GLY A 305 7.07 6.34 0.76
CA GLY A 305 5.63 6.22 0.58
C GLY A 305 4.99 7.49 0.04
N LEU A 306 3.91 7.36 -0.72
CA LEU A 306 3.05 8.48 -1.08
C LEU A 306 2.23 8.87 0.15
N LYS A 307 2.35 10.14 0.57
CA LYS A 307 1.60 10.65 1.72
C LYS A 307 0.24 11.17 1.26
N VAL A 308 -0.82 10.50 1.68
CA VAL A 308 -2.23 10.82 1.37
C VAL A 308 -3.10 10.95 2.62
N SER A 309 -2.54 10.73 3.80
CA SER A 309 -3.23 10.92 5.08
C SER A 309 -2.60 12.06 5.89
N PRO A 310 -3.26 12.59 6.91
CA PRO A 310 -2.68 13.60 7.79
C PRO A 310 -1.34 13.17 8.41
N ARG A 311 -1.16 11.87 8.63
CA ARG A 311 0.05 11.32 9.24
C ARG A 311 0.51 10.01 8.62
N ALA A 312 1.49 10.12 7.73
CA ALA A 312 2.21 9.00 7.15
C ALA A 312 3.37 8.56 8.06
N PHE A 313 3.77 7.29 7.99
CA PHE A 313 5.03 6.84 8.57
C PHE A 313 6.23 7.43 7.80
N GLY A 314 7.34 7.61 8.50
CA GLY A 314 8.56 8.20 7.91
C GLY A 314 8.54 9.72 7.86
N MET A 315 7.65 10.33 7.11
CA MET A 315 7.55 11.80 6.98
C MET A 315 6.77 12.44 8.14
N GLY A 316 5.66 11.82 8.56
CA GLY A 316 4.75 12.37 9.56
C GLY A 316 4.91 11.78 10.97
N ARG A 317 5.51 10.62 11.12
CA ARG A 317 5.76 9.94 12.40
C ARG A 317 7.08 9.20 12.37
N ARG A 318 7.97 9.53 13.29
CA ARG A 318 9.23 8.84 13.54
C ARG A 318 9.40 8.62 15.04
N ILE A 319 9.85 7.45 15.42
CA ILE A 319 10.23 7.12 16.80
C ILE A 319 11.68 6.60 16.81
N PRO A 320 12.39 6.65 17.94
CA PRO A 320 13.72 6.06 18.04
C PRO A 320 13.68 4.56 17.72
N VAL A 321 14.61 4.08 16.91
CA VAL A 321 14.76 2.64 16.62
C VAL A 321 15.35 1.92 17.84
N ALA A 322 16.46 2.42 18.37
CA ALA A 322 17.14 1.84 19.51
C ALA A 322 16.50 2.34 20.81
N GLN A 323 15.38 1.75 21.19
CA GLN A 323 14.67 2.11 22.42
C GLN A 323 13.94 0.90 23.02
N ARG A 324 13.69 0.92 24.31
CA ARG A 324 12.88 -0.07 25.04
C ARG A 324 11.66 0.56 25.73
N PHE A 325 11.24 1.73 25.25
CA PHE A 325 10.06 2.39 25.78
C PHE A 325 8.83 1.52 25.56
N ARG A 326 8.12 1.23 26.64
CA ARG A 326 6.79 0.61 26.60
C ARG A 326 5.80 1.65 27.14
N PRO A 327 4.78 2.05 26.37
CA PRO A 327 3.74 2.91 26.92
C PRO A 327 3.22 2.30 28.20
N ALA A 328 2.99 3.14 29.22
CA ALA A 328 2.48 2.69 30.52
C ALA A 328 1.22 1.82 30.36
N LYS A 329 1.10 0.85 31.27
CA LYS A 329 -0.06 -0.05 31.30
C LYS A 329 -1.34 0.73 31.52
#